data_ebf4459871af670ae71eace54d02a28b
#
_entry.id   ebf4459871af670ae71eace54d02a28b
#
_cell.length_a   1.000
_cell.length_b   1.000
_cell.length_c   1.000
_cell.angle_alpha   90.00
_cell.angle_beta   90.00
_cell.angle_gamma   90.00
#
_symmetry.space_group_name_H-M   'P 1'
#
loop_
_entity.id
_entity.type
_entity.pdbx_description
1 polymer ?
#
loop_
_entity_poly.entity_id
_entity_poly.type
_entity_poly.pdbx_seq_one_letter_code
_entity_poly.pdbx_strand_id
1 'polypeptide(L)'
;MMKKSFIIFFIVVLFLSLAAEAKKPSNHQKRKPTVSAKSWVVADDNGRIIKSSNANDLRSIASITKLMTAMVVLDANQDLDEKINDISRRQHLRLALIRSNNHSSDLLCENYPGGYEACVDAMNAKARKLGMKDTSFVDASGLNDDNVSTSSSLVKLVLAAQNYPLIVKSSQTPSMKIKLDEGYYSFKNTNPLVKNGKFIVSKTGYIRAAGGCIALLTETNKGKRVVIVLGSQNTHTRIPEVRYLVRNY
;
A
#
# COMPACT_ATOMS: atom_id res chain seq x y z
N MET A 1 -5.40 -45.60 -96.54
CA MET A 1 -4.80 -46.18 -95.31
C MET A 1 -4.67 -45.04 -94.27
N MET A 2 -5.63 -44.95 -93.34
CA MET A 2 -5.70 -43.90 -92.35
C MET A 2 -5.31 -44.46 -91.01
N LYS A 3 -4.22 -43.94 -90.39
CA LYS A 3 -3.84 -44.29 -89.02
C LYS A 3 -4.54 -43.35 -88.01
N LYS A 4 -5.39 -43.92 -87.17
CA LYS A 4 -6.04 -43.22 -86.09
C LYS A 4 -5.05 -43.13 -84.90
N SER A 5 -4.69 -41.93 -84.49
CA SER A 5 -3.93 -41.67 -83.24
C SER A 5 -4.93 -41.54 -82.10
N PHE A 6 -4.78 -42.36 -81.05
CA PHE A 6 -5.51 -42.28 -79.79
C PHE A 6 -4.73 -41.33 -78.87
N ILE A 7 -5.35 -40.23 -78.46
CA ILE A 7 -4.87 -39.33 -77.49
C ILE A 7 -5.47 -39.76 -76.14
N ILE A 8 -4.66 -40.26 -75.25
CA ILE A 8 -5.04 -40.59 -73.86
C ILE A 8 -4.90 -39.31 -73.00
N PHE A 9 -6.06 -38.83 -72.51
CA PHE A 9 -6.10 -37.70 -71.59
C PHE A 9 -5.88 -38.22 -70.19
N PHE A 10 -4.73 -37.87 -69.59
CA PHE A 10 -4.45 -38.15 -68.17
C PHE A 10 -5.06 -37.03 -67.31
N ILE A 11 -6.15 -37.33 -66.60
CA ILE A 11 -6.73 -36.42 -65.58
C ILE A 11 -5.91 -36.62 -64.32
N VAL A 12 -5.08 -35.63 -63.98
CA VAL A 12 -4.42 -35.55 -62.67
C VAL A 12 -5.41 -34.93 -61.69
N VAL A 13 -5.99 -35.76 -60.82
CA VAL A 13 -6.82 -35.27 -59.70
C VAL A 13 -5.86 -34.82 -58.58
N LEU A 14 -5.75 -33.51 -58.39
CA LEU A 14 -4.99 -32.91 -57.29
C LEU A 14 -5.84 -32.97 -56.03
N PHE A 15 -5.57 -33.88 -55.11
CA PHE A 15 -6.15 -33.87 -53.79
C PHE A 15 -5.45 -32.77 -52.95
N LEU A 16 -6.10 -31.61 -52.81
CA LEU A 16 -5.74 -30.63 -51.80
C LEU A 16 -6.19 -31.14 -50.42
N SER A 17 -5.29 -31.69 -49.64
CA SER A 17 -5.51 -31.96 -48.22
C SER A 17 -5.52 -30.64 -47.47
N LEU A 18 -6.70 -30.11 -47.11
CA LEU A 18 -6.83 -29.08 -46.10
C LEU A 18 -6.47 -29.69 -44.74
N ALA A 19 -5.22 -29.50 -44.32
CA ALA A 19 -4.83 -29.72 -42.93
C ALA A 19 -5.48 -28.61 -42.09
N ALA A 20 -6.59 -28.89 -41.45
CA ALA A 20 -7.15 -28.04 -40.39
C ALA A 20 -6.16 -28.01 -39.22
N GLU A 21 -5.37 -26.93 -39.09
CA GLU A 21 -4.61 -26.67 -37.88
C GLU A 21 -5.60 -26.51 -36.73
N ALA A 22 -5.78 -27.56 -35.95
CA ALA A 22 -6.48 -27.48 -34.67
C ALA A 22 -5.69 -26.55 -33.73
N LYS A 23 -6.16 -25.30 -33.54
CA LYS A 23 -5.68 -24.39 -32.53
C LYS A 23 -5.73 -25.14 -31.18
N LYS A 24 -4.56 -25.50 -30.64
CA LYS A 24 -4.44 -25.99 -29.28
C LYS A 24 -5.09 -24.98 -28.35
N PRO A 25 -6.05 -25.38 -27.50
CA PRO A 25 -6.61 -24.46 -26.51
C PRO A 25 -5.45 -23.95 -25.64
N SER A 26 -5.22 -22.67 -25.67
CA SER A 26 -4.25 -22.03 -24.77
C SER A 26 -4.79 -22.18 -23.35
N ASN A 27 -4.28 -23.15 -22.62
CA ASN A 27 -4.60 -23.36 -21.22
C ASN A 27 -3.99 -22.21 -20.42
N HIS A 28 -4.63 -21.04 -20.47
CA HIS A 28 -4.36 -19.91 -19.58
C HIS A 28 -4.89 -20.29 -18.21
N GLN A 29 -4.26 -21.27 -17.56
CA GLN A 29 -4.36 -21.38 -16.11
C GLN A 29 -3.93 -20.02 -15.56
N LYS A 30 -4.92 -19.22 -15.13
CA LYS A 30 -4.67 -17.98 -14.37
C LYS A 30 -3.82 -18.38 -13.17
N ARG A 31 -2.49 -18.21 -13.27
CA ARG A 31 -1.59 -18.44 -12.14
C ARG A 31 -2.17 -17.69 -10.96
N LYS A 32 -2.45 -18.41 -9.86
CA LYS A 32 -2.86 -17.77 -8.61
C LYS A 32 -1.83 -16.69 -8.33
N PRO A 33 -2.23 -15.41 -8.13
CA PRO A 33 -1.28 -14.37 -7.85
C PRO A 33 -0.48 -14.77 -6.60
N THR A 34 0.79 -15.03 -6.77
CA THR A 34 1.72 -15.28 -5.68
C THR A 34 2.07 -13.94 -5.06
N VAL A 35 2.00 -13.84 -3.73
CA VAL A 35 2.49 -12.65 -3.01
C VAL A 35 4.01 -12.70 -3.04
N SER A 36 4.64 -11.79 -3.78
CA SER A 36 6.10 -11.69 -3.92
C SER A 36 6.74 -10.80 -2.86
N ALA A 37 5.93 -10.14 -2.05
CA ALA A 37 6.38 -9.30 -0.95
C ALA A 37 7.26 -10.10 0.02
N LYS A 38 8.30 -9.44 0.53
CA LYS A 38 9.28 -10.07 1.43
C LYS A 38 8.69 -10.49 2.78
N SER A 39 7.75 -9.70 3.29
CA SER A 39 7.02 -9.96 4.53
C SER A 39 5.58 -9.48 4.40
N TRP A 40 4.63 -10.25 4.94
CA TRP A 40 3.23 -9.83 4.98
C TRP A 40 2.45 -10.54 6.09
N VAL A 41 1.38 -9.89 6.53
CA VAL A 41 0.43 -10.41 7.53
C VAL A 41 -0.99 -10.09 7.11
N VAL A 42 -1.90 -11.03 7.36
CA VAL A 42 -3.34 -10.80 7.47
C VAL A 42 -3.75 -11.16 8.89
N ALA A 43 -4.39 -10.21 9.58
CA ALA A 43 -4.90 -10.39 10.94
C ALA A 43 -6.37 -9.95 11.04
N ASP A 44 -7.06 -10.39 12.09
CA ASP A 44 -8.40 -9.89 12.43
C ASP A 44 -8.31 -8.55 13.19
N ASP A 45 -9.45 -7.99 13.54
CA ASP A 45 -9.57 -6.72 14.29
C ASP A 45 -9.20 -6.82 15.78
N ASN A 46 -8.96 -8.03 16.29
CA ASN A 46 -8.36 -8.26 17.60
C ASN A 46 -6.83 -8.42 17.54
N GLY A 47 -6.24 -8.34 16.34
CA GLY A 47 -4.80 -8.48 16.12
C GLY A 47 -4.32 -9.94 16.04
N ARG A 48 -5.23 -10.93 16.03
CA ARG A 48 -4.88 -12.33 15.85
C ARG A 48 -4.48 -12.59 14.38
N ILE A 49 -3.28 -13.07 14.18
CA ILE A 49 -2.75 -13.40 12.85
C ILE A 49 -3.51 -14.60 12.27
N ILE A 50 -4.14 -14.41 11.11
CA ILE A 50 -4.86 -15.43 10.34
C ILE A 50 -3.90 -16.14 9.39
N LYS A 51 -3.05 -15.38 8.71
CA LYS A 51 -2.05 -15.87 7.77
C LYS A 51 -0.91 -14.88 7.64
N SER A 52 0.29 -15.40 7.43
CA SER A 52 1.48 -14.56 7.27
C SER A 52 2.59 -15.27 6.50
N SER A 53 3.58 -14.49 6.11
CA SER A 53 4.89 -14.96 5.65
C SER A 53 5.94 -14.00 6.18
N ASN A 54 6.99 -14.52 6.81
CA ASN A 54 8.11 -13.76 7.35
C ASN A 54 7.66 -12.60 8.26
N ALA A 55 6.62 -12.84 9.09
CA ALA A 55 5.92 -11.80 9.85
C ALA A 55 6.81 -11.05 10.85
N ASN A 56 7.87 -11.68 11.30
CA ASN A 56 8.81 -11.16 12.31
C ASN A 56 10.14 -10.67 11.72
N ASP A 57 10.28 -10.67 10.39
CA ASP A 57 11.46 -10.09 9.75
C ASP A 57 11.47 -8.57 9.95
N LEU A 58 12.56 -8.07 10.50
CA LEU A 58 12.79 -6.62 10.66
C LEU A 58 13.05 -6.00 9.29
N ARG A 59 12.29 -4.97 8.94
CA ARG A 59 12.36 -4.33 7.63
C ARG A 59 12.13 -2.84 7.72
N SER A 60 12.75 -2.10 6.82
CA SER A 60 12.38 -0.70 6.58
C SER A 60 10.92 -0.62 6.15
N ILE A 61 10.17 0.32 6.73
CA ILE A 61 8.73 0.48 6.57
C ILE A 61 8.33 1.69 5.72
N ALA A 62 9.30 2.48 5.31
CA ALA A 62 9.10 3.70 4.55
C ALA A 62 7.99 4.58 5.17
N SER A 63 7.17 5.21 4.36
CA SER A 63 6.14 6.14 4.82
C SER A 63 4.97 5.51 5.61
N ILE A 64 5.01 4.23 5.97
CA ILE A 64 4.09 3.69 6.99
C ILE A 64 4.38 4.38 8.33
N THR A 65 5.61 4.82 8.57
CA THR A 65 6.07 5.70 9.65
C THR A 65 5.09 6.85 9.94
N LYS A 66 4.52 7.47 8.91
CA LYS A 66 3.62 8.62 9.03
C LYS A 66 2.32 8.35 9.80
N LEU A 67 1.94 7.08 9.97
CA LEU A 67 0.84 6.74 10.88
C LEU A 67 1.24 7.02 12.33
N MET A 68 2.46 6.65 12.73
CA MET A 68 2.97 6.91 14.08
C MET A 68 3.15 8.41 14.31
N THR A 69 3.76 9.12 13.35
CA THR A 69 3.92 10.58 13.40
C THR A 69 2.58 11.27 13.60
N ALA A 70 1.56 10.90 12.81
CA ALA A 70 0.22 11.49 12.95
C ALA A 70 -0.40 11.19 14.32
N MET A 71 -0.21 9.99 14.87
CA MET A 71 -0.73 9.62 16.19
C MET A 71 -0.10 10.46 17.30
N VAL A 72 1.23 10.61 17.32
CA VAL A 72 1.89 11.38 18.40
C VAL A 72 1.59 12.87 18.31
N VAL A 73 1.51 13.42 17.10
CA VAL A 73 1.11 14.82 16.89
C VAL A 73 -0.32 15.08 17.35
N LEU A 74 -1.23 14.12 17.13
CA LEU A 74 -2.61 14.21 17.62
C LEU A 74 -2.69 14.04 19.14
N ASP A 75 -1.86 13.17 19.73
CA ASP A 75 -1.79 12.99 21.19
C ASP A 75 -1.25 14.21 21.94
N ALA A 76 -0.45 15.04 21.28
CA ALA A 76 0.07 16.28 21.85
C ALA A 76 -1.01 17.35 22.09
N ASN A 77 -2.24 17.12 21.58
CA ASN A 77 -3.42 18.00 21.75
C ASN A 77 -3.17 19.47 21.37
N GLN A 78 -2.27 19.72 20.44
CA GLN A 78 -2.02 21.07 19.91
C GLN A 78 -3.19 21.51 19.04
N ASP A 79 -3.41 22.83 18.92
CA ASP A 79 -4.43 23.38 18.05
C ASP A 79 -4.22 22.91 16.60
N LEU A 80 -5.20 22.21 16.06
CA LEU A 80 -5.14 21.67 14.69
C LEU A 80 -5.35 22.76 13.62
N ASP A 81 -5.89 23.89 13.99
CA ASP A 81 -6.16 25.01 13.09
C ASP A 81 -5.05 26.07 13.15
N GLU A 82 -4.11 25.94 14.09
CA GLU A 82 -2.87 26.71 14.11
C GLU A 82 -2.10 26.52 12.81
N LYS A 83 -1.66 27.63 12.21
CA LYS A 83 -0.85 27.61 10.99
C LYS A 83 0.61 27.26 11.30
N ILE A 84 1.12 26.32 10.54
CA ILE A 84 2.54 26.03 10.41
C ILE A 84 2.90 26.45 8.99
N ASN A 85 3.68 27.53 8.85
CA ASN A 85 3.85 28.24 7.59
C ASN A 85 2.47 28.66 7.01
N ASP A 86 2.15 28.28 5.77
CA ASP A 86 0.97 28.78 5.04
C ASP A 86 -0.31 27.98 5.30
N ILE A 87 -0.20 26.79 5.89
CA ILE A 87 -1.35 25.90 6.07
C ILE A 87 -1.45 25.38 7.51
N SER A 88 -2.66 24.94 7.90
CA SER A 88 -2.90 24.49 9.26
C SER A 88 -2.22 23.16 9.57
N ARG A 89 -1.93 22.91 10.85
CA ARG A 89 -1.47 21.60 11.38
C ARG A 89 -2.35 20.47 10.88
N ARG A 90 -3.65 20.64 10.85
CA ARG A 90 -4.64 19.72 10.27
C ARG A 90 -4.37 19.43 8.80
N GLN A 91 -4.03 20.44 8.02
CA GLN A 91 -3.74 20.28 6.59
C GLN A 91 -2.40 19.54 6.37
N HIS A 92 -1.39 19.82 7.19
CA HIS A 92 -0.13 19.04 7.18
C HIS A 92 -0.35 17.58 7.52
N LEU A 93 -1.12 17.25 8.57
CA LEU A 93 -1.50 15.88 8.90
C LEU A 93 -2.18 15.18 7.72
N ARG A 94 -3.12 15.86 7.07
CA ARG A 94 -3.81 15.30 5.91
C ARG A 94 -2.90 15.13 4.69
N LEU A 95 -1.97 16.04 4.44
CA LEU A 95 -0.97 15.90 3.38
C LEU A 95 -0.02 14.73 3.63
N ALA A 96 0.46 14.59 4.87
CA ALA A 96 1.30 13.46 5.28
C ALA A 96 0.60 12.11 5.07
N LEU A 97 -0.69 12.02 5.39
CA LEU A 97 -1.47 10.79 5.31
C LEU A 97 -1.97 10.48 3.89
N ILE A 98 -2.52 11.47 3.18
CA ILE A 98 -3.15 11.31 1.86
C ILE A 98 -2.11 11.27 0.75
N ARG A 99 -1.26 12.30 0.66
CA ARG A 99 -0.25 12.46 -0.39
C ARG A 99 1.08 11.81 -0.02
N SER A 100 1.24 11.41 1.26
CA SER A 100 2.53 10.95 1.80
C SER A 100 3.62 12.02 1.74
N ASN A 101 3.25 13.27 1.98
CA ASN A 101 4.18 14.40 1.90
C ASN A 101 5.18 14.33 3.06
N ASN A 102 6.49 14.27 2.74
CA ASN A 102 7.56 14.17 3.73
C ASN A 102 7.74 15.49 4.47
N HIS A 103 7.83 16.59 3.74
CA HIS A 103 8.00 17.92 4.32
C HIS A 103 6.90 18.26 5.34
N SER A 104 5.63 17.90 5.04
CA SER A 104 4.56 18.06 6.03
C SER A 104 4.76 17.21 7.29
N SER A 105 5.36 16.01 7.18
CA SER A 105 5.66 15.19 8.36
C SER A 105 6.79 15.79 9.19
N ASP A 106 7.80 16.32 8.52
CA ASP A 106 8.96 16.93 9.18
C ASP A 106 8.53 18.23 9.89
N LEU A 107 7.75 19.11 9.23
CA LEU A 107 7.19 20.31 9.84
C LEU A 107 6.30 19.99 11.06
N LEU A 108 5.53 18.92 11.02
CA LEU A 108 4.72 18.51 12.18
C LEU A 108 5.57 18.15 13.38
N CYS A 109 6.71 17.46 13.17
CA CYS A 109 7.64 17.13 14.25
C CYS A 109 8.51 18.31 14.66
N GLU A 110 8.92 19.19 13.76
CA GLU A 110 9.63 20.44 14.10
C GLU A 110 8.79 21.35 15.00
N ASN A 111 7.46 21.34 14.80
CA ASN A 111 6.50 22.09 15.61
C ASN A 111 5.81 21.26 16.70
N TYR A 112 6.40 20.13 17.08
CA TYR A 112 5.97 19.32 18.20
C TYR A 112 6.46 19.93 19.53
N PRO A 113 5.75 19.76 20.66
CA PRO A 113 6.27 20.21 21.96
C PRO A 113 7.62 19.58 22.28
N GLY A 114 8.64 20.41 22.39
CA GLY A 114 10.04 19.99 22.54
C GLY A 114 10.80 19.75 21.24
N GLY A 115 10.17 20.00 20.08
CA GLY A 115 10.81 19.96 18.76
C GLY A 115 10.92 18.56 18.16
N TYR A 116 11.75 18.45 17.11
CA TYR A 116 11.84 17.26 16.25
C TYR A 116 12.25 16.00 17.00
N GLU A 117 13.29 16.09 17.82
CA GLU A 117 13.79 14.94 18.59
C GLU A 117 12.76 14.44 19.60
N ALA A 118 12.09 15.36 20.31
CA ALA A 118 11.01 15.00 21.23
C ALA A 118 9.83 14.29 20.53
N CYS A 119 9.53 14.69 19.27
CA CYS A 119 8.54 14.01 18.44
C CYS A 119 8.97 12.57 18.14
N VAL A 120 10.20 12.35 17.69
CA VAL A 120 10.74 11.01 17.39
C VAL A 120 10.81 10.15 18.65
N ASP A 121 11.20 10.73 19.78
CA ASP A 121 11.18 10.05 21.08
C ASP A 121 9.75 9.63 21.48
N ALA A 122 8.75 10.51 21.26
CA ALA A 122 7.35 10.20 21.49
C ALA A 122 6.87 9.07 20.57
N MET A 123 7.30 9.01 19.30
CA MET A 123 6.99 7.90 18.38
C MET A 123 7.53 6.57 18.93
N ASN A 124 8.77 6.55 19.38
CA ASN A 124 9.40 5.36 19.97
C ASN A 124 8.77 4.97 21.32
N ALA A 125 8.45 5.93 22.16
CA ALA A 125 7.72 5.69 23.41
C ALA A 125 6.33 5.08 23.15
N LYS A 126 5.60 5.61 22.16
CA LYS A 126 4.30 5.07 21.77
C LYS A 126 4.41 3.67 21.16
N ALA A 127 5.45 3.39 20.37
CA ALA A 127 5.70 2.05 19.85
C ALA A 127 5.87 1.04 21.01
N ARG A 128 6.67 1.38 22.00
CA ARG A 128 6.82 0.55 23.23
C ARG A 128 5.50 0.35 23.95
N LYS A 129 4.71 1.42 24.15
CA LYS A 129 3.39 1.35 24.79
C LYS A 129 2.41 0.45 24.03
N LEU A 130 2.48 0.40 22.71
CA LEU A 130 1.68 -0.49 21.86
C LEU A 130 2.24 -1.92 21.82
N GLY A 131 3.37 -2.20 22.47
CA GLY A 131 4.02 -3.51 22.45
C GLY A 131 4.65 -3.86 21.11
N MET A 132 5.07 -2.85 20.33
CA MET A 132 5.80 -2.99 19.06
C MET A 132 7.31 -3.12 19.36
N LYS A 133 7.72 -4.27 19.92
CA LYS A 133 9.07 -4.47 20.47
C LYS A 133 10.18 -4.32 19.45
N ASP A 134 9.92 -4.75 18.19
CA ASP A 134 10.89 -4.74 17.10
C ASP A 134 10.66 -3.54 16.17
N THR A 135 10.43 -2.36 16.74
CA THR A 135 10.14 -1.14 15.99
C THR A 135 11.00 0.01 16.46
N SER A 136 11.63 0.70 15.54
CA SER A 136 12.40 1.92 15.77
C SER A 136 12.04 2.98 14.75
N PHE A 137 11.91 4.22 15.21
CA PHE A 137 11.74 5.41 14.39
C PHE A 137 12.93 6.34 14.59
N VAL A 138 13.47 6.87 13.51
CA VAL A 138 14.60 7.83 13.49
C VAL A 138 14.23 9.12 12.77
N ASP A 139 13.14 9.14 12.02
CA ASP A 139 12.59 10.35 11.41
C ASP A 139 11.05 10.33 11.38
N ALA A 140 10.45 11.49 11.05
CA ALA A 140 9.00 11.68 11.01
C ALA A 140 8.35 11.14 9.72
N SER A 141 9.11 10.88 8.67
CA SER A 141 8.61 10.68 7.30
C SER A 141 8.78 9.25 6.77
N GLY A 142 9.74 8.50 7.31
CA GLY A 142 10.14 7.19 6.81
C GLY A 142 11.02 7.27 5.56
N LEU A 143 11.73 8.40 5.37
CA LEU A 143 12.74 8.53 4.31
C LEU A 143 14.02 7.80 4.69
N ASN A 144 14.41 7.85 5.95
CA ASN A 144 15.52 7.08 6.47
C ASN A 144 15.11 5.60 6.56
N ASP A 145 15.94 4.69 6.05
CA ASP A 145 15.68 3.24 6.02
C ASP A 145 15.83 2.56 7.40
N ASP A 146 16.38 3.27 8.40
CA ASP A 146 16.41 2.87 9.80
C ASP A 146 15.06 3.05 10.53
N ASN A 147 14.03 3.61 9.87
CA ASN A 147 12.65 3.42 10.32
C ASN A 147 12.23 1.99 10.03
N VAL A 148 12.36 1.13 11.02
CA VAL A 148 12.20 -0.31 10.88
C VAL A 148 11.09 -0.86 11.77
N SER A 149 10.45 -1.92 11.30
CA SER A 149 9.45 -2.68 12.06
C SER A 149 9.27 -4.07 11.45
N THR A 150 8.48 -4.90 12.11
CA THR A 150 8.01 -6.18 11.57
C THR A 150 6.56 -6.05 11.11
N SER A 151 6.12 -6.88 10.15
CA SER A 151 4.71 -6.85 9.72
C SER A 151 3.76 -7.25 10.85
N SER A 152 4.19 -8.10 11.80
CA SER A 152 3.42 -8.43 13.01
C SER A 152 3.27 -7.23 13.97
N SER A 153 4.34 -6.44 14.19
CA SER A 153 4.26 -5.23 15.01
C SER A 153 3.39 -4.15 14.38
N LEU A 154 3.42 -4.01 13.03
CA LEU A 154 2.59 -3.03 12.31
C LEU A 154 1.10 -3.32 12.40
N VAL A 155 0.66 -4.55 12.69
CA VAL A 155 -0.74 -4.86 13.00
C VAL A 155 -1.22 -4.01 14.18
N LYS A 156 -0.40 -3.89 15.23
CA LYS A 156 -0.72 -3.09 16.43
C LYS A 156 -0.81 -1.60 16.11
N LEU A 157 0.09 -1.09 15.26
CA LEU A 157 0.06 0.30 14.79
C LEU A 157 -1.26 0.61 14.06
N VAL A 158 -1.65 -0.25 13.12
CA VAL A 158 -2.87 -0.05 12.32
C VAL A 158 -4.12 -0.12 13.19
N LEU A 159 -4.18 -1.06 14.14
CA LEU A 159 -5.29 -1.17 15.09
C LEU A 159 -5.36 0.04 16.02
N ALA A 160 -4.23 0.59 16.46
CA ALA A 160 -4.24 1.82 17.26
C ALA A 160 -4.68 3.03 16.43
N ALA A 161 -4.25 3.13 15.18
CA ALA A 161 -4.54 4.25 14.29
C ALA A 161 -6.04 4.42 13.98
N GLN A 162 -6.86 3.35 14.04
CA GLN A 162 -8.31 3.44 13.83
C GLN A 162 -9.04 4.30 14.89
N ASN A 163 -8.42 4.52 16.04
CA ASN A 163 -9.00 5.32 17.12
C ASN A 163 -8.82 6.84 16.91
N TYR A 164 -8.17 7.25 15.82
CA TYR A 164 -7.95 8.65 15.48
C TYR A 164 -8.83 9.06 14.30
N PRO A 165 -9.91 9.83 14.54
CA PRO A 165 -10.88 10.19 13.49
C PRO A 165 -10.24 10.86 12.28
N LEU A 166 -9.19 11.70 12.49
CA LEU A 166 -8.49 12.38 11.41
C LEU A 166 -7.69 11.39 10.54
N ILE A 167 -7.08 10.35 11.13
CA ILE A 167 -6.37 9.31 10.38
C ILE A 167 -7.38 8.50 9.57
N VAL A 168 -8.50 8.09 10.17
CA VAL A 168 -9.58 7.35 9.48
C VAL A 168 -10.12 8.17 8.31
N LYS A 169 -10.49 9.43 8.53
CA LYS A 169 -10.99 10.32 7.48
C LYS A 169 -9.99 10.51 6.34
N SER A 170 -8.70 10.68 6.66
CA SER A 170 -7.63 10.82 5.66
C SER A 170 -7.43 9.53 4.86
N SER A 171 -7.51 8.37 5.52
CA SER A 171 -7.40 7.05 4.88
C SER A 171 -8.50 6.78 3.87
N GLN A 172 -9.67 7.37 4.06
CA GLN A 172 -10.86 7.23 3.21
C GLN A 172 -10.96 8.32 2.12
N THR A 173 -10.11 9.33 2.17
CA THR A 173 -10.16 10.48 1.26
C THR A 173 -9.40 10.19 -0.05
N PRO A 174 -10.05 10.11 -1.22
CA PRO A 174 -9.38 9.84 -2.50
C PRO A 174 -8.49 11.00 -2.97
N SER A 175 -8.88 12.24 -2.66
CA SER A 175 -8.11 13.45 -2.95
C SER A 175 -8.53 14.59 -2.03
N MET A 176 -7.63 15.55 -1.83
CA MET A 176 -7.90 16.78 -1.10
C MET A 176 -7.45 17.99 -1.91
N LYS A 177 -8.07 19.15 -1.62
CA LYS A 177 -7.64 20.43 -2.16
C LYS A 177 -7.18 21.33 -1.02
N ILE A 178 -6.12 22.08 -1.25
CA ILE A 178 -5.62 23.11 -0.34
C ILE A 178 -5.59 24.42 -1.11
N LYS A 179 -6.08 25.49 -0.49
CA LYS A 179 -5.93 26.85 -0.97
C LYS A 179 -4.61 27.39 -0.45
N LEU A 180 -3.75 27.83 -1.33
CA LEU A 180 -2.55 28.63 -1.07
C LEU A 180 -2.74 29.99 -1.76
N ASP A 181 -1.81 30.92 -1.55
CA ASP A 181 -1.94 32.30 -2.10
C ASP A 181 -2.08 32.28 -3.62
N GLU A 182 -1.38 31.39 -4.32
CA GLU A 182 -1.40 31.24 -5.78
C GLU A 182 -2.60 30.45 -6.33
N GLY A 183 -3.52 29.94 -5.47
CA GLY A 183 -4.69 29.18 -5.90
C GLY A 183 -4.92 27.84 -5.20
N TYR A 184 -5.71 26.97 -5.85
CA TYR A 184 -6.07 25.67 -5.30
C TYR A 184 -5.18 24.56 -5.86
N TYR A 185 -4.55 23.79 -4.97
CA TYR A 185 -3.74 22.62 -5.30
C TYR A 185 -4.47 21.33 -4.92
N SER A 186 -4.51 20.38 -5.84
CA SER A 186 -5.17 19.08 -5.63
C SER A 186 -4.16 17.96 -5.41
N PHE A 187 -4.35 17.19 -4.34
CA PHE A 187 -3.48 16.08 -3.95
C PHE A 187 -4.27 14.77 -3.91
N LYS A 188 -3.83 13.78 -4.71
CA LYS A 188 -4.45 12.45 -4.75
C LYS A 188 -3.88 11.55 -3.66
N ASN A 189 -4.71 10.65 -3.13
CA ASN A 189 -4.26 9.60 -2.21
C ASN A 189 -3.28 8.65 -2.93
N THR A 190 -2.22 8.28 -2.23
CA THR A 190 -1.20 7.35 -2.74
C THR A 190 -1.68 5.90 -2.80
N ASN A 191 -2.77 5.56 -2.10
CA ASN A 191 -3.45 4.29 -2.25
C ASN A 191 -4.58 4.39 -3.29
N PRO A 192 -4.42 3.81 -4.51
CA PRO A 192 -5.44 3.90 -5.55
C PRO A 192 -6.72 3.12 -5.21
N LEU A 193 -6.66 2.22 -4.22
CA LEU A 193 -7.80 1.41 -3.81
C LEU A 193 -8.87 2.22 -3.06
N VAL A 194 -8.51 3.39 -2.50
CA VAL A 194 -9.41 4.23 -1.69
C VAL A 194 -10.66 4.67 -2.47
N LYS A 195 -10.59 4.78 -3.78
CA LYS A 195 -11.75 5.15 -4.61
C LYS A 195 -12.91 4.16 -4.53
N ASN A 196 -12.62 2.87 -4.35
CA ASN A 196 -13.59 1.78 -4.48
C ASN A 196 -13.57 0.81 -3.28
N GLY A 197 -12.78 1.10 -2.24
CA GLY A 197 -12.61 0.23 -1.08
C GLY A 197 -13.17 0.81 0.21
N LYS A 198 -13.52 -0.07 1.14
CA LYS A 198 -13.99 0.30 2.49
C LYS A 198 -12.82 0.24 3.49
N PHE A 199 -11.90 1.21 3.38
CA PHE A 199 -10.74 1.28 4.24
C PHE A 199 -11.03 2.12 5.48
N ILE A 200 -10.66 1.60 6.65
CA ILE A 200 -10.72 2.33 7.92
C ILE A 200 -9.38 3.04 8.12
N VAL A 201 -8.27 2.31 7.96
CA VAL A 201 -6.91 2.86 7.98
C VAL A 201 -6.20 2.44 6.70
N SER A 202 -5.41 3.33 6.12
CA SER A 202 -4.64 3.04 4.92
C SER A 202 -3.42 3.93 4.83
N LYS A 203 -2.24 3.34 4.68
CA LYS A 203 -1.00 4.05 4.38
C LYS A 203 -0.09 3.23 3.46
N THR A 204 0.42 3.87 2.44
CA THR A 204 1.41 3.29 1.54
C THR A 204 2.80 3.83 1.86
N GLY A 205 3.83 3.06 1.54
CA GLY A 205 5.23 3.46 1.64
C GLY A 205 6.04 2.97 0.45
N TYR A 206 7.10 3.69 0.11
CA TYR A 206 8.12 3.28 -0.83
C TYR A 206 9.39 4.10 -0.63
N ILE A 207 10.48 3.43 -0.39
CA ILE A 207 11.85 3.89 -0.64
C ILE A 207 12.59 2.69 -1.27
N ARG A 208 13.75 2.93 -1.86
CA ARG A 208 14.49 1.86 -2.57
C ARG A 208 14.81 0.68 -1.65
N ALA A 209 15.23 0.94 -0.41
CA ALA A 209 15.58 -0.08 0.59
C ALA A 209 14.35 -0.89 1.05
N ALA A 210 13.20 -0.24 1.24
CA ALA A 210 11.99 -0.87 1.74
C ALA A 210 11.23 -1.66 0.66
N GLY A 211 11.35 -1.26 -0.62
CA GLY A 211 10.43 -1.72 -1.67
C GLY A 211 9.02 -1.16 -1.51
N GLY A 212 8.05 -1.79 -2.15
CA GLY A 212 6.63 -1.40 -2.02
C GLY A 212 6.04 -1.85 -0.69
N CYS A 213 5.55 -0.91 0.11
CA CYS A 213 4.92 -1.16 1.41
C CYS A 213 3.48 -0.65 1.42
N ILE A 214 2.59 -1.35 2.12
CA ILE A 214 1.24 -0.90 2.43
C ILE A 214 0.76 -1.53 3.73
N ALA A 215 0.11 -0.71 4.56
CA ALA A 215 -0.57 -1.13 5.77
C ALA A 215 -2.02 -0.64 5.70
N LEU A 216 -2.97 -1.52 6.00
CA LEU A 216 -4.38 -1.15 5.96
C LEU A 216 -5.24 -1.96 6.95
N LEU A 217 -6.35 -1.35 7.36
CA LEU A 217 -7.50 -1.99 7.99
C LEU A 217 -8.70 -1.77 7.05
N THR A 218 -9.38 -2.84 6.69
CA THR A 218 -10.53 -2.80 5.77
C THR A 218 -11.65 -3.72 6.22
N GLU A 219 -12.86 -3.40 5.84
CA GLU A 219 -14.01 -4.30 6.00
C GLU A 219 -14.04 -5.30 4.85
N THR A 220 -14.36 -6.55 5.16
CA THR A 220 -14.57 -7.64 4.22
C THR A 220 -15.86 -8.38 4.56
N ASN A 221 -16.30 -9.29 3.68
CA ASN A 221 -17.43 -10.18 3.99
C ASN A 221 -17.13 -11.20 5.11
N LYS A 222 -15.87 -11.31 5.52
CA LYS A 222 -15.41 -12.16 6.64
C LYS A 222 -15.10 -11.35 7.91
N GLY A 223 -15.57 -10.10 8.00
CA GLY A 223 -15.26 -9.16 9.07
C GLY A 223 -14.07 -8.26 8.74
N LYS A 224 -13.61 -7.46 9.69
CA LYS A 224 -12.49 -6.56 9.51
C LYS A 224 -11.16 -7.33 9.38
N ARG A 225 -10.29 -6.83 8.50
CA ARG A 225 -8.95 -7.39 8.28
C ARG A 225 -7.90 -6.29 8.31
N VAL A 226 -6.85 -6.54 9.09
CA VAL A 226 -5.59 -5.82 8.97
C VAL A 226 -4.74 -6.55 7.95
N VAL A 227 -4.22 -5.83 6.96
CA VAL A 227 -3.29 -6.39 5.97
C VAL A 227 -2.06 -5.51 5.89
N ILE A 228 -0.92 -6.12 6.13
CA ILE A 228 0.41 -5.50 6.04
C ILE A 228 1.18 -6.20 4.93
N VAL A 229 1.79 -5.43 4.04
CA VAL A 229 2.67 -5.93 2.99
C VAL A 229 3.93 -5.06 2.99
N LEU A 230 5.10 -5.70 3.13
CA LEU A 230 6.41 -5.06 3.14
C LEU A 230 7.32 -5.70 2.09
N GLY A 231 8.06 -4.88 1.37
CA GLY A 231 9.05 -5.36 0.41
C GLY A 231 8.46 -5.98 -0.84
N SER A 232 7.30 -5.51 -1.32
CA SER A 232 6.87 -5.78 -2.69
C SER A 232 7.89 -5.22 -3.68
N GLN A 233 8.01 -5.86 -4.83
CA GLN A 233 9.01 -5.51 -5.84
C GLN A 233 8.98 -4.02 -6.20
N ASN A 234 7.79 -3.42 -6.27
CA ASN A 234 7.60 -1.99 -6.51
C ASN A 234 6.21 -1.50 -6.03
N THR A 235 5.90 -0.24 -6.33
CA THR A 235 4.62 0.38 -5.94
C THR A 235 3.41 -0.20 -6.68
N HIS A 236 3.59 -0.80 -7.85
CA HIS A 236 2.50 -1.38 -8.63
C HIS A 236 2.18 -2.80 -8.17
N THR A 237 3.19 -3.62 -7.86
CA THR A 237 3.01 -5.01 -7.44
C THR A 237 2.32 -5.15 -6.09
N ARG A 238 2.54 -4.24 -5.13
CA ARG A 238 1.89 -4.28 -3.81
C ARG A 238 0.35 -4.23 -3.89
N ILE A 239 -0.22 -3.60 -4.93
CA ILE A 239 -1.68 -3.42 -5.04
C ILE A 239 -2.41 -4.74 -5.37
N PRO A 240 -2.05 -5.50 -6.43
CA PRO A 240 -2.63 -6.83 -6.65
C PRO A 240 -2.36 -7.81 -5.50
N GLU A 241 -1.20 -7.73 -4.84
CA GLU A 241 -0.87 -8.57 -3.69
C GLU A 241 -1.83 -8.32 -2.52
N VAL A 242 -2.05 -7.06 -2.15
CA VAL A 242 -3.03 -6.69 -1.12
C VAL A 242 -4.45 -7.14 -1.50
N ARG A 243 -4.88 -6.92 -2.76
CA ARG A 243 -6.19 -7.39 -3.22
C ARG A 243 -6.34 -8.90 -3.09
N TYR A 244 -5.29 -9.63 -3.41
CA TYR A 244 -5.27 -11.09 -3.24
C TYR A 244 -5.44 -11.48 -1.78
N LEU A 245 -4.66 -10.88 -0.86
CA LEU A 245 -4.73 -11.15 0.58
C LEU A 245 -6.12 -10.83 1.16
N VAL A 246 -6.67 -9.65 0.85
CA VAL A 246 -8.01 -9.23 1.32
C VAL A 246 -9.12 -10.16 0.83
N ARG A 247 -9.01 -10.72 -0.39
CA ARG A 247 -10.05 -11.60 -0.95
C ARG A 247 -10.00 -13.03 -0.39
N ASN A 248 -8.80 -13.51 -0.05
CA ASN A 248 -8.63 -14.92 0.30
C ASN A 248 -8.70 -15.17 1.81
N TYR A 249 -8.40 -14.21 2.61
CA TYR A 249 -8.35 -14.34 4.07
C TYR A 249 -9.32 -13.38 4.77
#